data_bf94b6765dbe770bd88f5824a413e869
#
_entry.id   bf94b6765dbe770bd88f5824a413e869
#
_cell.length_a   1.000
_cell.length_b   1.000
_cell.length_c   1.000
_cell.angle_alpha   90.00
_cell.angle_beta   90.00
_cell.angle_gamma   90.00
#
_symmetry.space_group_name_H-M   'P 1'
#
loop_
_entity.id
_entity.type
_entity.pdbx_description
1 polymer ?
#
loop_
_entity_poly.entity_id
_entity_poly.type
_entity_poly.pdbx_seq_one_letter_code
_entity_poly.pdbx_strand_id
1 'polypeptide(L)'
;MTDFYILHEGYTLISDENLEEVDYDDVLEKKYSSEGTSGMIIQGDKYWMTSIIPEQGRKFRFDLDYKDKYRASYIDLKGYETRPNSVIEHNVSSLIGAKEINQINKYKEDLKIEKLDLIVNYGVLYFIIVPMHKILSYFFNFTGNYGYA
;
A
#
# COMPACT_ATOMS: atom_id res chain seq x y z
N MET A 1 22.04 -8.15 -13.43
CA MET A 1 21.32 -7.06 -14.10
C MET A 1 20.47 -6.42 -13.04
N THR A 2 20.79 -5.22 -12.62
CA THR A 2 19.96 -4.49 -11.64
C THR A 2 18.79 -3.92 -12.42
N ASP A 3 17.65 -4.60 -12.34
CA ASP A 3 16.42 -4.08 -12.90
C ASP A 3 16.04 -2.82 -12.11
N PHE A 4 16.03 -1.70 -12.80
CA PHE A 4 15.54 -0.43 -12.27
C PHE A 4 14.01 -0.51 -12.24
N TYR A 5 13.45 -1.17 -11.24
CA TYR A 5 12.01 -1.12 -11.00
C TYR A 5 11.66 0.21 -10.36
N ILE A 6 11.01 1.07 -11.13
CA ILE A 6 10.50 2.35 -10.64
C ILE A 6 9.25 2.14 -9.77
N LEU A 7 8.53 1.03 -9.99
CA LEU A 7 7.30 0.69 -9.29
C LEU A 7 7.30 -0.80 -8.97
N HIS A 8 7.08 -1.14 -7.71
CA HIS A 8 6.98 -2.53 -7.25
C HIS A 8 5.71 -3.20 -7.79
N GLU A 9 5.87 -4.39 -8.35
CA GLU A 9 4.80 -5.28 -8.77
C GLU A 9 4.75 -6.45 -7.79
N GLY A 10 3.72 -6.51 -6.96
CA GLY A 10 3.63 -7.51 -5.89
C GLY A 10 2.74 -7.06 -4.75
N TYR A 11 3.12 -7.48 -3.57
CA TYR A 11 2.48 -7.06 -2.33
C TYR A 11 3.35 -6.11 -1.55
N THR A 12 2.74 -5.10 -0.96
CA THR A 12 3.38 -4.24 0.03
C THR A 12 2.60 -4.35 1.34
N LEU A 13 3.29 -4.80 2.39
CA LEU A 13 2.77 -4.82 3.74
C LEU A 13 3.32 -3.61 4.50
N ILE A 14 2.42 -2.79 4.98
CA ILE A 14 2.76 -1.71 5.91
C ILE A 14 2.16 -2.09 7.25
N SER A 15 3.00 -2.23 8.27
CA SER A 15 2.57 -2.52 9.63
C SER A 15 3.42 -1.71 10.62
N ASP A 16 2.78 -0.79 11.32
CA ASP A 16 3.41 0.21 12.17
C ASP A 16 4.52 0.95 11.39
N GLU A 17 5.77 0.89 11.82
CA GLU A 17 6.90 1.52 11.14
C GLU A 17 7.57 0.64 10.07
N ASN A 18 7.10 -0.60 9.89
CA ASN A 18 7.70 -1.53 8.95
C ASN A 18 7.01 -1.47 7.60
N LEU A 19 7.82 -1.45 6.55
CA LEU A 19 7.38 -1.63 5.17
C LEU A 19 8.12 -2.84 4.60
N GLU A 20 7.37 -3.81 4.11
CA GLU A 20 7.89 -5.03 3.50
C GLU A 20 7.29 -5.17 2.10
N GLU A 21 8.14 -5.21 1.10
CA GLU A 21 7.77 -5.48 -0.29
C GLU A 21 8.01 -6.96 -0.57
N VAL A 22 7.02 -7.61 -1.16
CA VAL A 22 7.03 -9.06 -1.43
C VAL A 22 6.62 -9.28 -2.87
N ASP A 23 7.50 -9.83 -3.68
CA ASP A 23 7.22 -10.16 -5.06
C ASP A 23 6.21 -11.32 -5.17
N TYR A 24 5.49 -11.38 -6.29
CA TYR A 24 4.54 -12.47 -6.51
C TYR A 24 5.21 -13.85 -6.47
N ASP A 25 6.41 -13.97 -7.03
CA ASP A 25 7.16 -15.23 -7.04
C ASP A 25 7.56 -15.69 -5.63
N ASP A 26 7.90 -14.75 -4.74
CA ASP A 26 8.24 -15.05 -3.36
C ASP A 26 7.06 -15.62 -2.57
N VAL A 27 5.84 -15.17 -2.87
CA VAL A 27 4.62 -15.70 -2.23
C VAL A 27 4.33 -17.15 -2.65
N LEU A 28 4.81 -17.57 -3.84
CA LEU A 28 4.71 -18.98 -4.26
C LEU A 28 5.58 -19.90 -3.39
N GLU A 29 6.70 -19.39 -2.90
CA GLU A 29 7.69 -20.20 -2.18
C GLU A 29 7.39 -20.27 -0.67
N LYS A 30 6.90 -19.19 -0.09
CA LYS A 30 6.64 -19.14 1.35
C LYS A 30 5.46 -18.24 1.70
N LYS A 31 4.88 -18.49 2.87
CA LYS A 31 3.88 -17.64 3.47
C LYS A 31 4.56 -16.45 4.17
N TYR A 32 3.98 -15.26 4.02
CA TYR A 32 4.36 -14.05 4.74
C TYR A 32 3.31 -13.68 5.77
N SER A 33 3.76 -13.13 6.90
CA SER A 33 2.88 -12.70 7.96
C SER A 33 3.48 -11.50 8.68
N SER A 34 2.70 -10.44 8.86
CA SER A 34 3.11 -9.23 9.57
C SER A 34 2.03 -8.78 10.53
N GLU A 35 2.40 -8.45 11.76
CA GLU A 35 1.49 -7.95 12.80
C GLU A 35 1.74 -6.47 13.05
N GLY A 36 0.68 -5.74 13.40
CA GLY A 36 0.76 -4.33 13.74
C GLY A 36 -0.52 -3.80 14.34
N THR A 37 -0.51 -2.52 14.64
CA THR A 37 -1.67 -1.76 15.14
C THR A 37 -2.09 -0.65 14.18
N SER A 38 -1.21 -0.30 13.24
CA SER A 38 -1.44 0.67 12.17
C SER A 38 -0.87 0.12 10.87
N GLY A 39 -1.55 0.34 9.75
CA GLY A 39 -1.03 -0.04 8.45
C GLY A 39 -2.08 -0.55 7.47
N MET A 40 -1.60 -1.17 6.41
CA MET A 40 -2.41 -1.72 5.33
C MET A 40 -1.65 -2.79 4.56
N ILE A 41 -2.38 -3.63 3.85
CA ILE A 41 -1.82 -4.53 2.85
C ILE A 41 -2.26 -4.06 1.46
N ILE A 42 -1.30 -4.00 0.56
CA ILE A 42 -1.51 -3.53 -0.81
C ILE A 42 -1.10 -4.63 -1.76
N GLN A 43 -1.93 -4.88 -2.74
CA GLN A 43 -1.60 -5.63 -3.92
C GLN A 43 -1.44 -4.66 -5.07
N GLY A 44 -0.31 -4.67 -5.73
CA GLY A 44 0.04 -3.73 -6.78
C GLY A 44 0.53 -4.39 -8.05
N ASP A 45 0.09 -3.85 -9.16
CA ASP A 45 0.72 -3.96 -10.46
C ASP A 45 1.53 -2.68 -10.70
N LYS A 46 2.16 -2.56 -11.83
CA LYS A 46 2.99 -1.41 -12.20
C LYS A 46 2.30 -0.06 -12.00
N TYR A 47 1.03 0.04 -12.36
CA TYR A 47 0.28 1.30 -12.36
C TYR A 47 -0.93 1.31 -11.44
N TRP A 48 -1.43 0.15 -11.06
CA TRP A 48 -2.66 0.01 -10.28
C TRP A 48 -2.39 -0.62 -8.93
N MET A 49 -3.21 -0.28 -7.97
CA MET A 49 -3.17 -0.90 -6.65
C MET A 49 -4.56 -1.14 -6.11
N THR A 50 -4.67 -2.17 -5.30
CA THR A 50 -5.81 -2.42 -4.42
C THR A 50 -5.30 -2.68 -3.01
N SER A 51 -6.03 -2.24 -2.01
CA SER A 51 -5.58 -2.35 -0.63
C SER A 51 -6.68 -2.79 0.32
N ILE A 52 -6.27 -3.40 1.42
CA ILE A 52 -7.09 -3.67 2.60
C ILE A 52 -6.53 -2.84 3.74
N ILE A 53 -7.36 -1.98 4.32
CA ILE A 53 -7.01 -1.03 5.37
C ILE A 53 -7.89 -1.35 6.58
N PRO A 54 -7.36 -2.04 7.61
CA PRO A 54 -8.08 -2.29 8.85
C PRO A 54 -8.31 -1.00 9.64
N GLU A 55 -9.19 -1.07 10.63
CA GLU A 55 -9.34 0.01 11.61
C GLU A 55 -8.02 0.20 12.36
N GLN A 56 -7.45 1.40 12.27
CA GLN A 56 -6.18 1.74 12.88
C GLN A 56 -6.29 1.77 14.42
N GLY A 57 -5.19 1.43 15.11
CA GLY A 57 -5.15 1.36 16.57
C GLY A 57 -5.64 0.03 17.17
N ARG A 58 -6.00 -0.95 16.33
CA ARG A 58 -6.34 -2.31 16.76
C ARG A 58 -5.27 -3.29 16.32
N LYS A 59 -4.95 -4.25 17.20
CA LYS A 59 -3.95 -5.28 16.86
C LYS A 59 -4.49 -6.22 15.80
N PHE A 60 -3.77 -6.31 14.69
CA PHE A 60 -4.12 -7.15 13.56
C PHE A 60 -2.91 -7.94 13.04
N ARG A 61 -3.18 -8.88 12.16
CA ARG A 61 -2.18 -9.61 11.37
C ARG A 61 -2.58 -9.62 9.92
N PHE A 62 -1.62 -9.33 9.06
CA PHE A 62 -1.70 -9.60 7.63
C PHE A 62 -1.05 -10.93 7.31
N ASP A 63 -1.69 -11.71 6.48
CA ASP A 63 -1.14 -12.96 5.95
C ASP A 63 -1.19 -12.93 4.42
N LEU A 64 -0.07 -13.28 3.79
CA LEU A 64 0.03 -13.53 2.36
C LEU A 64 0.34 -15.01 2.16
N ASP A 65 -0.43 -15.68 1.34
CA ASP A 65 -0.17 -17.05 0.94
C ASP A 65 -0.61 -17.31 -0.52
N TYR A 66 -0.08 -18.38 -1.08
CA TYR A 66 -0.51 -18.93 -2.35
C TYR A 66 -1.05 -20.35 -2.14
N LYS A 67 -2.28 -20.56 -2.59
CA LYS A 67 -2.94 -21.87 -2.54
C LYS A 67 -3.92 -21.91 -3.72
N ASP A 68 -3.41 -22.31 -4.90
CA ASP A 68 -4.09 -22.20 -6.21
C ASP A 68 -4.34 -20.77 -6.68
N LYS A 69 -4.37 -19.82 -5.76
CA LYS A 69 -4.54 -18.37 -5.98
C LYS A 69 -3.70 -17.59 -4.98
N TYR A 70 -3.28 -16.42 -5.38
CA TYR A 70 -2.73 -15.44 -4.46
C TYR A 70 -3.82 -14.98 -3.49
N ARG A 71 -3.50 -14.98 -2.22
CA ARG A 71 -4.41 -14.56 -1.17
C ARG A 71 -3.73 -13.62 -0.20
N ALA A 72 -4.31 -12.42 -0.10
CA ALA A 72 -4.02 -11.47 0.95
C ALA A 72 -5.16 -11.49 1.97
N SER A 73 -4.87 -11.66 3.22
CA SER A 73 -5.86 -11.71 4.28
C SER A 73 -5.48 -10.81 5.46
N TYR A 74 -6.51 -10.30 6.10
CA TYR A 74 -6.45 -9.52 7.33
C TYR A 74 -7.17 -10.29 8.44
N ILE A 75 -6.57 -10.32 9.61
CA ILE A 75 -7.10 -10.99 10.81
C ILE A 75 -7.04 -10.00 11.96
N ASP A 76 -8.20 -9.66 12.54
CA ASP A 76 -8.26 -8.95 13.81
C ASP A 76 -7.88 -9.91 14.94
N LEU A 77 -6.84 -9.58 15.71
CA LEU A 77 -6.33 -10.42 16.80
C LEU A 77 -7.09 -10.19 18.12
N LYS A 78 -8.03 -9.26 18.15
CA LYS A 78 -8.89 -9.04 19.29
C LYS A 78 -10.05 -10.03 19.27
N GLY A 79 -10.18 -10.82 20.32
CA GLY A 79 -11.37 -11.65 20.53
C GLY A 79 -12.61 -10.81 20.84
N TYR A 80 -13.74 -11.20 20.28
CA TYR A 80 -15.04 -10.59 20.56
C TYR A 80 -15.96 -11.60 21.23
N GLU A 81 -16.56 -11.21 22.36
CA GLU A 81 -17.66 -11.96 22.94
C GLU A 81 -18.98 -11.51 22.31
N THR A 82 -19.65 -12.44 21.63
CA THR A 82 -20.99 -12.18 21.10
C THR A 82 -22.03 -12.55 22.15
N ARG A 83 -22.80 -11.58 22.61
CA ARG A 83 -23.93 -11.79 23.53
C ARG A 83 -25.25 -11.76 22.78
N PRO A 84 -26.29 -12.44 23.26
CA PRO A 84 -27.63 -12.31 22.67
C PRO A 84 -28.03 -10.83 22.58
N ASN A 85 -28.55 -10.40 21.44
CA ASN A 85 -28.96 -9.03 21.15
C ASN A 85 -27.83 -7.98 21.14
N SER A 86 -26.56 -8.39 20.99
CA SER A 86 -25.46 -7.47 20.75
C SER A 86 -25.06 -7.45 19.28
N VAL A 87 -24.60 -6.29 18.81
CA VAL A 87 -24.03 -6.10 17.46
C VAL A 87 -22.54 -5.88 17.62
N ILE A 88 -21.75 -6.55 16.81
CA ILE A 88 -20.33 -6.31 16.66
C ILE A 88 -20.14 -5.67 15.29
N GLU A 89 -19.59 -4.46 15.28
CA GLU A 89 -19.24 -3.77 14.05
C GLU A 89 -17.74 -3.94 13.78
N HIS A 90 -17.42 -4.28 12.55
CA HIS A 90 -16.06 -4.43 12.07
C HIS A 90 -15.88 -3.60 10.81
N ASN A 91 -15.06 -2.56 10.91
CA ASN A 91 -14.84 -1.62 9.82
C ASN A 91 -13.51 -1.92 9.12
N VAL A 92 -13.60 -2.15 7.82
CA VAL A 92 -12.43 -2.32 6.94
C VAL A 92 -12.64 -1.42 5.74
N SER A 93 -11.63 -0.61 5.43
CA SER A 93 -11.62 0.21 4.24
C SER A 93 -10.80 -0.44 3.13
N SER A 94 -11.12 -0.13 1.90
CA SER A 94 -10.34 -0.53 0.74
C SER A 94 -10.11 0.66 -0.16
N LEU A 95 -8.90 0.77 -0.68
CA LEU A 95 -8.53 1.78 -1.65
C LEU A 95 -8.15 1.07 -2.94
N ILE A 96 -8.78 1.47 -4.04
CA ILE A 96 -8.55 0.90 -5.37
C ILE A 96 -8.30 2.07 -6.32
N GLY A 97 -7.16 2.09 -7.00
CA GLY A 97 -6.85 3.20 -7.90
C GLY A 97 -5.48 3.09 -8.55
N ALA A 98 -5.15 4.13 -9.31
CA ALA A 98 -3.83 4.26 -9.90
C ALA A 98 -2.81 4.70 -8.84
N LYS A 99 -1.56 4.26 -8.99
CA LYS A 99 -0.41 4.68 -8.17
C LYS A 99 0.01 6.10 -8.56
N GLU A 100 -0.86 7.08 -8.34
CA GLU A 100 -0.59 8.48 -8.63
C GLU A 100 -0.12 9.20 -7.36
N ILE A 101 1.03 9.89 -7.44
CA ILE A 101 1.71 10.52 -6.29
C ILE A 101 0.79 11.48 -5.53
N ASN A 102 0.08 12.35 -6.27
CA ASN A 102 -0.78 13.36 -5.66
C ASN A 102 -1.95 12.72 -4.90
N GLN A 103 -2.49 11.62 -5.43
CA GLN A 103 -3.56 10.85 -4.80
C GLN A 103 -3.05 10.11 -3.56
N ILE A 104 -1.89 9.49 -3.65
CA ILE A 104 -1.26 8.75 -2.54
C ILE A 104 -0.94 9.67 -1.37
N ASN A 105 -0.40 10.87 -1.65
CA ASN A 105 -0.12 11.86 -0.61
C ASN A 105 -1.40 12.33 0.11
N LYS A 106 -2.49 12.52 -0.63
CA LYS A 106 -3.79 12.85 -0.06
C LYS A 106 -4.31 11.72 0.84
N TYR A 107 -4.23 10.47 0.36
CA TYR A 107 -4.64 9.31 1.15
C TYR A 107 -3.77 9.11 2.40
N LYS A 108 -2.48 9.42 2.33
CA LYS A 108 -1.59 9.42 3.50
C LYS A 108 -2.10 10.32 4.62
N GLU A 109 -2.52 11.54 4.28
CA GLU A 109 -3.07 12.50 5.23
C GLU A 109 -4.43 12.05 5.77
N ASP A 110 -5.34 11.63 4.88
CA ASP A 110 -6.71 11.23 5.23
C ASP A 110 -6.74 9.95 6.12
N LEU A 111 -5.89 8.97 5.82
CA LEU A 111 -5.85 7.67 6.49
C LEU A 111 -4.85 7.62 7.66
N LYS A 112 -4.01 8.65 7.81
CA LYS A 112 -2.94 8.73 8.82
C LYS A 112 -1.99 7.52 8.81
N ILE A 113 -1.69 7.01 7.63
CA ILE A 113 -0.74 5.91 7.43
C ILE A 113 0.60 6.53 7.01
N GLU A 114 1.59 6.48 7.89
CA GLU A 114 2.88 7.14 7.68
C GLU A 114 3.54 6.48 6.47
N LYS A 115 4.05 5.78 6.02
CA LYS A 115 4.83 5.24 4.91
C LYS A 115 4.04 4.99 3.60
N LEU A 116 2.83 5.53 3.47
CA LEU A 116 2.03 5.33 2.27
C LEU A 116 2.69 5.90 1.00
N ASP A 117 3.47 6.96 1.15
CA ASP A 117 4.22 7.59 0.06
C ASP A 117 5.36 6.70 -0.48
N LEU A 118 5.84 5.73 0.29
CA LEU A 118 6.86 4.79 -0.15
C LEU A 118 6.35 3.72 -1.12
N ILE A 119 5.04 3.60 -1.31
CA ILE A 119 4.44 2.70 -2.32
C ILE A 119 4.91 3.06 -3.74
N VAL A 120 5.15 4.33 -3.98
CA VAL A 120 5.79 4.78 -5.20
C VAL A 120 7.29 4.72 -4.98
N ASN A 121 7.86 3.58 -5.33
CA ASN A 121 9.30 3.37 -5.17
C ASN A 121 10.06 4.08 -6.30
N TYR A 122 10.72 5.18 -5.96
CA TYR A 122 11.58 5.93 -6.89
C TYR A 122 13.01 5.37 -6.95
N GLY A 123 13.29 4.31 -6.20
CA GLY A 123 14.63 3.75 -6.10
C GLY A 123 15.68 4.74 -5.56
N VAL A 124 16.93 4.46 -5.87
CA VAL A 124 18.10 5.26 -5.41
C VAL A 124 18.05 6.72 -5.92
N LEU A 125 17.34 6.98 -7.00
CA LEU A 125 17.24 8.30 -7.61
C LEU A 125 16.10 9.17 -7.06
N TYR A 126 15.45 8.76 -5.97
CA TYR A 126 14.36 9.50 -5.33
C TYR A 126 14.63 11.01 -5.18
N PHE A 127 15.84 11.35 -4.73
CA PHE A 127 16.24 12.75 -4.49
C PHE A 127 16.34 13.61 -5.77
N ILE A 128 16.42 13.00 -6.96
CA ILE A 128 16.39 13.68 -8.26
C ILE A 128 15.01 13.62 -8.86
N ILE A 129 14.36 12.46 -8.83
CA ILE A 129 13.10 12.21 -9.52
C ILE A 129 11.96 13.03 -8.91
N VAL A 130 11.90 13.14 -7.58
CA VAL A 130 10.83 13.89 -6.91
C VAL A 130 10.87 15.39 -7.22
N PRO A 131 12.01 16.09 -7.14
CA PRO A 131 12.08 17.49 -7.59
C PRO A 131 11.78 17.67 -9.07
N MET A 132 12.29 16.80 -9.94
CA MET A 132 12.01 16.86 -11.37
C MET A 132 10.51 16.70 -11.66
N HIS A 133 9.86 15.74 -11.01
CA HIS A 133 8.43 15.53 -11.16
C HIS A 133 7.62 16.75 -10.72
N LYS A 134 8.00 17.41 -9.62
CA LYS A 134 7.35 18.66 -9.16
C LYS A 134 7.51 19.79 -10.17
N ILE A 135 8.69 19.94 -10.76
CA ILE A 135 8.96 20.94 -11.81
C ILE A 135 8.12 20.66 -13.05
N LEU A 136 8.13 19.42 -13.54
CA LEU A 136 7.32 19.01 -14.68
C LEU A 136 5.82 19.19 -14.44
N SER A 137 5.33 18.84 -13.25
CA SER A 137 3.92 19.04 -12.87
C SER A 137 3.56 20.54 -12.82
N TYR A 138 4.46 21.39 -12.34
CA TYR A 138 4.25 22.84 -12.35
C TYR A 138 4.12 23.37 -13.78
N PHE A 139 5.03 23.01 -14.67
CA PHE A 139 4.96 23.42 -16.08
C PHE A 139 3.75 22.83 -16.80
N PHE A 140 3.41 21.56 -16.52
CA PHE A 140 2.20 20.96 -17.06
C PHE A 140 0.93 21.69 -16.67
N ASN A 141 0.80 22.12 -15.42
CA ASN A 141 -0.35 22.90 -14.95
C ASN A 141 -0.47 24.23 -15.67
N PHE A 142 0.64 24.80 -16.15
CA PHE A 142 0.67 26.05 -16.90
C PHE A 142 0.41 25.85 -18.41
N THR A 143 0.99 24.80 -19.01
CA THR A 143 0.96 24.55 -20.45
C THR A 143 -0.15 23.60 -20.88
N GLY A 144 -0.66 22.78 -19.98
CA GLY A 144 -1.61 21.71 -20.28
C GLY A 144 -1.03 20.54 -21.10
N ASN A 145 0.28 20.55 -21.35
CA ASN A 145 0.94 19.54 -22.19
C ASN A 145 2.34 19.22 -21.68
N TYR A 146 2.59 17.94 -21.40
CA TYR A 146 3.91 17.47 -20.96
C TYR A 146 5.02 17.60 -22.03
N GLY A 147 4.67 17.73 -23.29
CA GLY A 147 5.65 17.92 -24.38
C GLY A 147 6.24 19.33 -24.45
N TYR A 148 5.64 20.30 -23.76
CA TYR A 148 6.11 21.68 -23.64
C TYR A 148 6.59 22.03 -22.24
N ALA A 149 6.52 21.10 -21.31
CA ALA A 149 6.90 21.30 -19.90
C ALA A 149 8.39 21.02 -19.60
#